data_38f9a8c3740fbe7c92ff727dc3a65dc3
#
_entry.id   38f9a8c3740fbe7c92ff727dc3a65dc3
#
_cell.length_a   1.000
_cell.length_b   1.000
_cell.length_c   1.000
_cell.angle_alpha   90.00
_cell.angle_beta   90.00
_cell.angle_gamma   90.00
#
_symmetry.space_group_name_H-M   'P 1'
#
loop_
_entity.id
_entity.type
_entity.pdbx_description
1 polymer ?
#
loop_
_entity_poly.entity_id
_entity_poly.type
_entity_poly.pdbx_seq_one_letter_code
_entity_poly.pdbx_strand_id
1 'polypeptide(L)'
;MKLKVGVQLFSVMTELANDYLKTLENVAKAGYKYVEYVDVPGNSPEEIGNKVKELGLTAIASHVHFDPFTSTQEDMVKIVEDNVKMHSEAIILPMGIMTTMEEIKTVAAACNEMAALAKAHGMAFYYHNHCQEFYQVEGKTAYEWLVELTDPELVFFEVDTFWATRGGQKAVELIKKLGSRAKLIHQKDMGKSADPINLIEGVTDLTRENYCEKIFGRTNPTDICTVGTGIMDIPEIVKTVTELDYAPYIIVELDSCARQTEEEYNTPLSPLASIKASREYLESVIG
;
A
#
# COMPACT_ATOMS: atom_id res chain seq x y z
N MET A 1 -20.28 3.79 -7.42
CA MET A 1 -20.13 2.42 -6.81
C MET A 1 -20.00 2.58 -5.30
N LYS A 2 -20.52 1.65 -4.46
CA LYS A 2 -20.29 1.77 -3.00
C LYS A 2 -18.84 1.39 -2.71
N LEU A 3 -18.09 2.31 -2.08
CA LEU A 3 -16.70 2.10 -1.65
C LEU A 3 -16.64 0.97 -0.62
N LYS A 4 -15.72 0.03 -0.79
CA LYS A 4 -15.54 -1.14 0.07
C LYS A 4 -14.31 -0.96 0.93
N VAL A 5 -14.38 -1.39 2.19
CA VAL A 5 -13.25 -1.32 3.13
C VAL A 5 -12.50 -2.63 3.13
N GLY A 6 -11.22 -2.59 2.78
CA GLY A 6 -10.27 -3.70 2.86
C GLY A 6 -9.22 -3.47 3.95
N VAL A 7 -8.35 -4.45 4.14
CA VAL A 7 -7.19 -4.37 5.03
C VAL A 7 -5.93 -4.94 4.38
N GLN A 8 -4.84 -4.18 4.46
CA GLN A 8 -3.50 -4.69 4.17
C GLN A 8 -3.00 -5.50 5.36
N LEU A 9 -2.63 -6.76 5.11
CA LEU A 9 -2.25 -7.71 6.16
C LEU A 9 -0.93 -7.36 6.86
N PHE A 10 -0.12 -6.48 6.30
CA PHE A 10 1.04 -5.90 6.98
C PHE A 10 0.65 -5.27 8.34
N SER A 11 -0.56 -4.79 8.46
CA SER A 11 -1.13 -4.26 9.70
C SER A 11 -1.12 -5.25 10.88
N VAL A 12 -1.04 -6.55 10.60
CA VAL A 12 -1.03 -7.65 11.57
C VAL A 12 0.15 -8.59 11.34
N MET A 13 1.29 -8.03 10.90
CA MET A 13 2.48 -8.78 10.48
C MET A 13 3.02 -9.70 11.57
N THR A 14 3.02 -9.26 12.82
CA THR A 14 3.51 -10.07 13.95
C THR A 14 2.64 -11.31 14.16
N GLU A 15 1.32 -11.14 14.07
CA GLU A 15 0.37 -12.24 14.18
C GLU A 15 0.48 -13.18 12.97
N LEU A 16 0.65 -12.64 11.76
CA LEU A 16 0.88 -13.45 10.55
C LEU A 16 2.14 -14.30 10.66
N ALA A 17 3.25 -13.72 11.12
CA ALA A 17 4.51 -14.44 11.30
C ALA A 17 4.40 -15.58 12.33
N ASN A 18 3.50 -15.46 13.31
CA ASN A 18 3.25 -16.51 14.30
C ASN A 18 2.31 -17.62 13.76
N ASP A 19 1.23 -17.26 13.09
CA ASP A 19 0.27 -18.21 12.50
C ASP A 19 -0.58 -17.49 11.42
N TYR A 20 -0.18 -17.64 10.17
CA TYR A 20 -0.81 -16.96 9.04
C TYR A 20 -2.30 -17.32 8.90
N LEU A 21 -2.61 -18.62 8.90
CA LEU A 21 -3.98 -19.08 8.65
C LEU A 21 -4.92 -18.69 9.80
N LYS A 22 -4.42 -18.72 11.02
CA LYS A 22 -5.17 -18.28 12.20
C LYS A 22 -5.39 -16.76 12.19
N THR A 23 -4.43 -16.01 11.72
CA THR A 23 -4.55 -14.54 11.60
C THR A 23 -5.61 -14.17 10.56
N LEU A 24 -5.71 -14.87 9.43
CA LEU A 24 -6.80 -14.69 8.48
C LEU A 24 -8.18 -14.92 9.12
N GLU A 25 -8.33 -15.94 9.99
CA GLU A 25 -9.57 -16.12 10.75
C GLU A 25 -9.90 -14.94 11.66
N ASN A 26 -8.87 -14.37 12.32
CA ASN A 26 -9.05 -13.24 13.21
C ASN A 26 -9.42 -11.97 12.43
N VAL A 27 -8.83 -11.76 11.26
CA VAL A 27 -9.16 -10.66 10.33
C VAL A 27 -10.62 -10.79 9.85
N ALA A 28 -11.05 -12.00 9.46
CA ALA A 28 -12.44 -12.27 9.11
C ALA A 28 -13.40 -11.99 10.28
N LYS A 29 -13.04 -12.40 11.50
CA LYS A 29 -13.81 -12.11 12.73
C LYS A 29 -13.85 -10.62 13.08
N ALA A 30 -12.82 -9.84 12.70
CA ALA A 30 -12.84 -8.39 12.81
C ALA A 30 -13.81 -7.73 11.82
N GLY A 31 -14.44 -8.52 10.93
CA GLY A 31 -15.49 -8.08 10.02
C GLY A 31 -15.01 -7.72 8.62
N TYR A 32 -13.75 -7.91 8.30
CA TYR A 32 -13.24 -7.71 6.95
C TYR A 32 -13.74 -8.78 5.98
N LYS A 33 -13.98 -8.35 4.75
CA LYS A 33 -14.30 -9.22 3.60
C LYS A 33 -13.24 -9.13 2.51
N TYR A 34 -12.45 -8.08 2.53
CA TYR A 34 -11.45 -7.77 1.52
C TYR A 34 -10.09 -7.67 2.19
N VAL A 35 -9.13 -8.43 1.69
CA VAL A 35 -7.76 -8.47 2.21
C VAL A 35 -6.77 -8.19 1.10
N GLU A 36 -5.69 -7.55 1.47
CA GLU A 36 -4.53 -7.39 0.63
C GLU A 36 -3.37 -8.12 1.28
N TYR A 37 -2.74 -8.99 0.50
CA TYR A 37 -1.66 -9.82 0.99
C TYR A 37 -0.36 -9.05 1.17
N VAL A 38 0.44 -9.56 2.09
CA VAL A 38 1.87 -9.28 2.19
C VAL A 38 2.60 -10.61 2.24
N ASP A 39 3.79 -10.66 1.66
CA ASP A 39 4.61 -11.86 1.66
C ASP A 39 5.16 -12.16 3.06
N VAL A 40 4.78 -13.30 3.60
CA VAL A 40 5.27 -13.83 4.87
C VAL A 40 5.61 -15.30 4.69
N PRO A 41 6.84 -15.74 4.98
CA PRO A 41 7.24 -17.12 4.87
C PRO A 41 6.39 -18.06 5.75
N GLY A 42 6.16 -19.27 5.29
CA GLY A 42 5.61 -20.33 6.13
C GLY A 42 4.52 -21.17 5.48
N ASN A 43 3.54 -20.57 4.83
CA ASN A 43 2.46 -21.30 4.15
C ASN A 43 2.67 -21.27 2.62
N SER A 44 2.20 -22.31 1.94
CA SER A 44 2.19 -22.31 0.49
C SER A 44 1.12 -21.36 -0.06
N PRO A 45 1.30 -20.81 -1.29
CA PRO A 45 0.28 -20.02 -1.97
C PRO A 45 -1.09 -20.71 -2.03
N GLU A 46 -1.12 -22.01 -2.26
CA GLU A 46 -2.35 -22.80 -2.30
C GLU A 46 -3.05 -22.87 -0.94
N GLU A 47 -2.31 -23.03 0.16
CA GLU A 47 -2.87 -23.06 1.51
C GLU A 47 -3.51 -21.74 1.88
N ILE A 48 -2.83 -20.62 1.56
CA ILE A 48 -3.33 -19.26 1.80
C ILE A 48 -4.61 -19.02 0.98
N GLY A 49 -4.56 -19.29 -0.32
CA GLY A 49 -5.70 -19.11 -1.22
C GLY A 49 -6.91 -19.93 -0.82
N ASN A 50 -6.70 -21.20 -0.43
CA ASN A 50 -7.78 -22.06 0.06
C ASN A 50 -8.39 -21.53 1.37
N LYS A 51 -7.56 -21.03 2.29
CA LYS A 51 -8.04 -20.47 3.56
C LYS A 51 -8.86 -19.21 3.37
N VAL A 52 -8.41 -18.30 2.50
CA VAL A 52 -9.16 -17.08 2.16
C VAL A 52 -10.54 -17.43 1.59
N LYS A 53 -10.59 -18.43 0.70
CA LYS A 53 -11.83 -18.92 0.12
C LYS A 53 -12.76 -19.57 1.15
N GLU A 54 -12.22 -20.43 2.04
CA GLU A 54 -12.94 -21.04 3.16
C GLU A 54 -13.61 -19.99 4.05
N LEU A 55 -12.90 -18.89 4.32
CA LEU A 55 -13.38 -17.79 5.18
C LEU A 55 -14.34 -16.83 4.46
N GLY A 56 -14.58 -17.00 3.16
CA GLY A 56 -15.39 -16.09 2.36
C GLY A 56 -14.75 -14.70 2.19
N LEU A 57 -13.44 -14.63 2.31
CA LEU A 57 -12.65 -13.42 2.02
C LEU A 57 -12.38 -13.30 0.52
N THR A 58 -12.11 -12.08 0.07
CA THR A 58 -11.64 -11.77 -1.28
C THR A 58 -10.24 -11.17 -1.17
N ALA A 59 -9.27 -11.78 -1.85
CA ALA A 59 -7.93 -11.24 -1.97
C ALA A 59 -7.89 -10.23 -3.12
N ILE A 60 -7.96 -8.95 -2.80
CA ILE A 60 -8.05 -7.87 -3.80
C ILE A 60 -6.72 -7.56 -4.46
N ALA A 61 -5.61 -7.77 -3.74
CA ALA A 61 -4.26 -7.56 -4.26
C ALA A 61 -3.21 -8.22 -3.36
N SER A 62 -1.96 -8.20 -3.82
CA SER A 62 -0.80 -8.70 -3.09
C SER A 62 0.39 -7.76 -3.27
N HIS A 63 0.93 -7.25 -2.17
CA HIS A 63 2.26 -6.64 -2.15
C HIS A 63 3.31 -7.74 -2.31
N VAL A 64 4.13 -7.64 -3.34
CA VAL A 64 5.11 -8.68 -3.70
C VAL A 64 6.54 -8.19 -3.52
N HIS A 65 7.43 -9.09 -3.10
CA HIS A 65 8.86 -8.83 -3.11
C HIS A 65 9.39 -8.92 -4.56
N PHE A 66 9.49 -7.77 -5.18
CA PHE A 66 9.98 -7.60 -6.53
C PHE A 66 10.96 -6.42 -6.56
N ASP A 67 12.22 -6.68 -6.90
CA ASP A 67 13.22 -5.63 -7.09
C ASP A 67 13.39 -5.35 -8.59
N PRO A 68 12.95 -4.20 -9.10
CA PRO A 68 13.07 -3.82 -10.51
C PRO A 68 14.50 -3.86 -11.07
N PHE A 69 15.51 -3.86 -10.21
CA PHE A 69 16.91 -3.81 -10.61
C PHE A 69 17.60 -5.18 -10.66
N THR A 70 17.05 -6.17 -9.97
CA THR A 70 17.70 -7.47 -9.80
C THR A 70 16.81 -8.66 -10.14
N SER A 71 15.48 -8.51 -10.09
CA SER A 71 14.56 -9.59 -10.42
C SER A 71 14.61 -9.96 -11.88
N THR A 72 14.61 -11.26 -12.15
CA THR A 72 14.60 -11.84 -13.50
C THR A 72 13.17 -12.02 -14.02
N GLN A 73 13.03 -12.32 -15.30
CA GLN A 73 11.73 -12.69 -15.86
C GLN A 73 11.17 -13.98 -15.23
N GLU A 74 12.03 -14.93 -14.83
CA GLU A 74 11.60 -16.14 -14.13
C GLU A 74 11.02 -15.81 -12.75
N ASP A 75 11.60 -14.84 -12.03
CA ASP A 75 11.06 -14.36 -10.75
C ASP A 75 9.69 -13.73 -10.93
N MET A 76 9.50 -12.91 -11.98
CA MET A 76 8.21 -12.30 -12.31
C MET A 76 7.14 -13.36 -12.62
N VAL A 77 7.48 -14.37 -13.40
CA VAL A 77 6.57 -15.48 -13.74
C VAL A 77 6.17 -16.22 -12.46
N LYS A 78 7.14 -16.54 -11.61
CA LYS A 78 6.86 -17.21 -10.33
C LYS A 78 5.93 -16.39 -9.44
N ILE A 79 6.16 -15.08 -9.31
CA ILE A 79 5.29 -14.17 -8.55
C ILE A 79 3.85 -14.25 -9.09
N VAL A 80 3.68 -14.19 -10.39
CA VAL A 80 2.35 -14.26 -11.03
C VAL A 80 1.69 -15.60 -10.76
N GLU A 81 2.41 -16.72 -10.94
CA GLU A 81 1.87 -18.07 -10.70
C GLU A 81 1.46 -18.28 -9.24
N ASP A 82 2.24 -17.79 -8.29
CA ASP A 82 1.92 -17.88 -6.87
C ASP A 82 0.68 -17.04 -6.54
N ASN A 83 0.53 -15.86 -7.12
CA ASN A 83 -0.66 -15.01 -6.94
C ASN A 83 -1.93 -15.62 -7.58
N VAL A 84 -1.81 -16.32 -8.70
CA VAL A 84 -2.92 -17.12 -9.26
C VAL A 84 -3.39 -18.18 -8.26
N LYS A 85 -2.46 -18.91 -7.62
CA LYS A 85 -2.78 -19.93 -6.60
C LYS A 85 -3.39 -19.32 -5.34
N MET A 86 -2.96 -18.11 -4.95
CA MET A 86 -3.54 -17.35 -3.84
C MET A 86 -4.91 -16.72 -4.18
N HIS A 87 -5.37 -16.81 -5.42
CA HIS A 87 -6.59 -16.16 -5.91
C HIS A 87 -6.57 -14.63 -5.77
N SER A 88 -5.39 -14.01 -5.88
CA SER A 88 -5.26 -12.56 -5.85
C SER A 88 -5.81 -11.93 -7.14
N GLU A 89 -6.56 -10.83 -7.03
CA GLU A 89 -7.09 -10.10 -8.19
C GLU A 89 -6.03 -9.18 -8.83
N ALA A 90 -4.98 -8.84 -8.08
CA ALA A 90 -3.92 -7.93 -8.55
C ALA A 90 -2.57 -8.19 -7.87
N ILE A 91 -1.53 -7.69 -8.52
CA ILE A 91 -0.15 -7.64 -8.02
C ILE A 91 0.22 -6.17 -7.78
N ILE A 92 0.90 -5.89 -6.67
CA ILE A 92 1.35 -4.54 -6.32
C ILE A 92 2.86 -4.53 -6.12
N LEU A 93 3.55 -3.62 -6.81
CA LEU A 93 4.90 -3.22 -6.44
C LEU A 93 4.80 -2.21 -5.30
N PRO A 94 5.22 -2.58 -4.07
CA PRO A 94 4.94 -1.77 -2.88
C PRO A 94 5.81 -0.53 -2.76
N MET A 95 6.95 -0.47 -3.45
CA MET A 95 7.89 0.65 -3.34
C MET A 95 8.95 0.58 -4.44
N GLY A 96 9.37 1.75 -4.94
CA GLY A 96 10.54 1.90 -5.79
C GLY A 96 11.45 3.02 -5.29
N ILE A 97 12.77 2.78 -5.28
CA ILE A 97 13.74 3.83 -4.97
C ILE A 97 14.21 4.42 -6.29
N MET A 98 13.82 5.65 -6.54
CA MET A 98 13.98 6.37 -7.80
C MET A 98 14.56 7.76 -7.54
N THR A 99 15.89 7.87 -7.52
CA THR A 99 16.61 9.12 -7.23
C THR A 99 17.28 9.71 -8.46
N THR A 100 17.31 8.97 -9.55
CA THR A 100 17.86 9.37 -10.85
C THR A 100 16.88 9.00 -11.98
N MET A 101 17.01 9.66 -13.12
CA MET A 101 16.20 9.36 -14.30
C MET A 101 16.42 7.92 -14.83
N GLU A 102 17.63 7.39 -14.67
CA GLU A 102 17.95 6.01 -15.04
C GLU A 102 17.17 4.99 -14.18
N GLU A 103 17.17 5.22 -12.86
CA GLU A 103 16.40 4.39 -11.93
C GLU A 103 14.89 4.47 -12.20
N ILE A 104 14.37 5.67 -12.46
CA ILE A 104 12.95 5.86 -12.82
C ILE A 104 12.58 5.04 -14.07
N LYS A 105 13.41 5.12 -15.12
CA LYS A 105 13.17 4.35 -16.36
C LYS A 105 13.23 2.85 -16.11
N THR A 106 14.15 2.38 -15.27
CA THR A 106 14.27 0.97 -14.90
C THR A 106 13.01 0.50 -14.18
N VAL A 107 12.55 1.23 -13.17
CA VAL A 107 11.32 0.91 -12.43
C VAL A 107 10.10 0.94 -13.34
N ALA A 108 9.97 1.96 -14.20
CA ALA A 108 8.84 2.07 -15.13
C ALA A 108 8.80 0.90 -16.15
N ALA A 109 9.96 0.50 -16.66
CA ALA A 109 10.06 -0.65 -17.58
C ALA A 109 9.63 -1.95 -16.89
N ALA A 110 10.11 -2.19 -15.67
CA ALA A 110 9.76 -3.35 -14.87
C ALA A 110 8.26 -3.37 -14.50
N CYS A 111 7.67 -2.21 -14.18
CA CYS A 111 6.22 -2.10 -13.95
C CYS A 111 5.42 -2.46 -15.22
N ASN A 112 5.83 -1.96 -16.38
CA ASN A 112 5.16 -2.28 -17.65
C ASN A 112 5.24 -3.77 -17.98
N GLU A 113 6.39 -4.40 -17.77
CA GLU A 113 6.60 -5.83 -18.02
C GLU A 113 5.76 -6.69 -17.07
N MET A 114 5.81 -6.42 -15.76
CA MET A 114 5.00 -7.14 -14.77
C MET A 114 3.50 -6.94 -15.02
N ALA A 115 3.07 -5.73 -15.38
CA ALA A 115 1.68 -5.43 -15.69
C ALA A 115 1.16 -6.21 -16.89
N ALA A 116 1.98 -6.33 -17.96
CA ALA A 116 1.63 -7.13 -19.12
C ALA A 116 1.52 -8.62 -18.78
N LEU A 117 2.43 -9.13 -17.95
CA LEU A 117 2.43 -10.52 -17.49
C LEU A 117 1.22 -10.80 -16.57
N ALA A 118 0.93 -9.93 -15.61
CA ALA A 118 -0.24 -10.03 -14.73
C ALA A 118 -1.55 -10.05 -15.55
N LYS A 119 -1.69 -9.14 -16.51
CA LYS A 119 -2.86 -9.07 -17.42
C LYS A 119 -3.06 -10.35 -18.21
N ALA A 120 -1.98 -10.99 -18.68
CA ALA A 120 -2.05 -12.27 -19.42
C ALA A 120 -2.63 -13.40 -18.54
N HIS A 121 -2.58 -13.28 -17.22
CA HIS A 121 -3.13 -14.21 -16.25
C HIS A 121 -4.44 -13.70 -15.60
N GLY A 122 -5.03 -12.64 -16.13
CA GLY A 122 -6.31 -12.09 -15.66
C GLY A 122 -6.23 -11.24 -14.41
N MET A 123 -5.03 -10.79 -14.03
CA MET A 123 -4.79 -9.93 -12.88
C MET A 123 -4.48 -8.50 -13.30
N ALA A 124 -4.78 -7.53 -12.42
CA ALA A 124 -4.32 -6.15 -12.55
C ALA A 124 -2.92 -5.97 -11.97
N PHE A 125 -2.28 -4.85 -12.28
CA PHE A 125 -1.03 -4.44 -11.65
C PHE A 125 -1.15 -3.01 -11.14
N TYR A 126 -0.66 -2.79 -9.92
CA TYR A 126 -0.62 -1.49 -9.28
C TYR A 126 0.78 -1.14 -8.79
N TYR A 127 1.06 0.14 -8.74
CA TYR A 127 2.20 0.70 -8.03
C TYR A 127 1.71 1.39 -6.75
N HIS A 128 2.30 1.06 -5.60
CA HIS A 128 2.02 1.71 -4.33
C HIS A 128 3.11 2.73 -4.02
N ASN A 129 2.72 3.93 -3.60
CA ASN A 129 3.67 4.96 -3.24
C ASN A 129 3.95 5.02 -1.74
N HIS A 130 5.21 5.33 -1.42
CA HIS A 130 5.59 5.92 -0.15
C HIS A 130 5.84 7.43 -0.34
N CYS A 131 6.73 8.02 0.46
CA CYS A 131 7.03 9.45 0.37
C CYS A 131 8.26 9.75 -0.50
N GLN A 132 9.22 8.83 -0.64
CA GLN A 132 10.45 9.05 -1.41
C GLN A 132 10.20 9.26 -2.90
N GLU A 133 9.12 8.72 -3.47
CA GLU A 133 8.75 8.93 -4.87
C GLU A 133 8.43 10.40 -5.19
N PHE A 134 8.17 11.21 -4.16
CA PHE A 134 7.94 12.65 -4.35
C PHE A 134 9.23 13.48 -4.31
N TYR A 135 10.39 12.83 -4.23
CA TYR A 135 11.69 13.50 -4.44
C TYR A 135 11.81 14.01 -5.88
N GLN A 136 12.42 15.20 -6.02
CA GLN A 136 12.54 15.89 -7.30
C GLN A 136 13.70 15.33 -8.12
N VAL A 137 13.40 14.92 -9.35
CA VAL A 137 14.38 14.45 -10.34
C VAL A 137 14.12 15.21 -11.65
N GLU A 138 15.09 15.97 -12.14
CA GLU A 138 14.99 16.71 -13.40
C GLU A 138 13.69 17.52 -13.58
N GLY A 139 13.28 18.23 -12.51
CA GLY A 139 12.17 19.20 -12.54
C GLY A 139 10.77 18.65 -12.31
N LYS A 140 10.63 17.33 -12.05
CA LYS A 140 9.39 16.69 -11.63
C LYS A 140 9.67 15.73 -10.48
N THR A 141 8.64 15.29 -9.76
CA THR A 141 8.80 14.19 -8.82
C THR A 141 9.08 12.89 -9.55
N ALA A 142 9.81 11.97 -8.92
CA ALA A 142 10.00 10.62 -9.47
C ALA A 142 8.66 9.92 -9.72
N TYR A 143 7.66 10.19 -8.88
CA TYR A 143 6.30 9.69 -9.07
C TYR A 143 5.64 10.21 -10.35
N GLU A 144 5.78 11.52 -10.66
CA GLU A 144 5.24 12.10 -11.91
C GLU A 144 5.89 11.49 -13.15
N TRP A 145 7.21 11.26 -13.09
CA TRP A 145 7.93 10.57 -14.16
C TRP A 145 7.45 9.12 -14.31
N LEU A 146 7.25 8.40 -13.19
CA LEU A 146 6.73 7.03 -13.23
C LEU A 146 5.35 6.98 -13.90
N VAL A 147 4.46 7.91 -13.56
CA VAL A 147 3.13 8.04 -14.19
C VAL A 147 3.25 8.26 -15.70
N GLU A 148 4.18 9.10 -16.14
CA GLU A 148 4.36 9.41 -17.57
C GLU A 148 5.01 8.27 -18.36
N LEU A 149 5.90 7.50 -17.74
CA LEU A 149 6.68 6.44 -18.40
C LEU A 149 6.00 5.06 -18.37
N THR A 150 4.92 4.93 -17.62
CA THR A 150 4.17 3.66 -17.53
C THR A 150 2.92 3.67 -18.41
N ASP A 151 2.60 2.50 -18.97
CA ASP A 151 1.43 2.30 -19.83
C ASP A 151 0.13 2.57 -19.04
N PRO A 152 -0.68 3.56 -19.43
CA PRO A 152 -1.89 3.93 -18.70
C PRO A 152 -3.03 2.89 -18.78
N GLU A 153 -2.94 1.89 -19.67
CA GLU A 153 -3.91 0.81 -19.79
C GLU A 153 -3.50 -0.45 -19.03
N LEU A 154 -2.27 -0.48 -18.49
CA LEU A 154 -1.72 -1.65 -17.81
C LEU A 154 -1.33 -1.34 -16.37
N VAL A 155 -0.68 -0.21 -16.13
CA VAL A 155 -0.16 0.16 -14.82
C VAL A 155 -1.11 1.15 -14.16
N PHE A 156 -1.68 0.76 -13.05
CA PHE A 156 -2.53 1.60 -12.21
C PHE A 156 -1.81 1.94 -10.91
N PHE A 157 -2.45 2.75 -10.06
CA PHE A 157 -1.87 3.20 -8.80
C PHE A 157 -2.77 2.86 -7.63
N GLU A 158 -2.14 2.32 -6.61
CA GLU A 158 -2.65 2.29 -5.27
C GLU A 158 -2.09 3.52 -4.54
N VAL A 159 -2.96 4.49 -4.28
CA VAL A 159 -2.54 5.75 -3.67
C VAL A 159 -2.54 5.62 -2.16
N ASP A 160 -1.35 5.61 -1.56
CA ASP A 160 -1.24 5.78 -0.11
C ASP A 160 -1.33 7.26 0.25
N THR A 161 -2.43 7.62 0.90
CA THR A 161 -2.77 9.00 1.24
C THR A 161 -1.89 9.57 2.35
N PHE A 162 -1.46 8.73 3.28
CA PHE A 162 -0.55 9.08 4.36
C PHE A 162 0.86 9.37 3.82
N TRP A 163 1.42 8.44 3.05
CA TRP A 163 2.75 8.60 2.49
C TRP A 163 2.81 9.72 1.44
N ALA A 164 1.74 9.94 0.67
CA ALA A 164 1.64 11.11 -0.20
C ALA A 164 1.72 12.42 0.62
N THR A 165 1.01 12.49 1.75
CA THR A 165 1.07 13.65 2.66
C THR A 165 2.46 13.80 3.27
N ARG A 166 3.10 12.70 3.69
CA ARG A 166 4.48 12.67 4.19
C ARG A 166 5.51 13.04 3.10
N GLY A 167 5.15 12.90 1.83
CA GLY A 167 5.91 13.36 0.65
C GLY A 167 5.57 14.79 0.23
N GLY A 168 4.85 15.56 1.06
CA GLY A 168 4.51 16.96 0.78
C GLY A 168 3.39 17.15 -0.24
N GLN A 169 2.65 16.08 -0.59
CA GLN A 169 1.54 16.15 -1.52
C GLN A 169 0.21 16.37 -0.78
N LYS A 170 -0.76 16.92 -1.48
CA LYS A 170 -2.16 16.89 -1.06
C LYS A 170 -2.80 15.63 -1.63
N ALA A 171 -3.11 14.66 -0.79
CA ALA A 171 -3.63 13.35 -1.21
C ALA A 171 -4.83 13.46 -2.14
N VAL A 172 -5.80 14.32 -1.83
CA VAL A 172 -6.99 14.59 -2.65
C VAL A 172 -6.63 15.08 -4.06
N GLU A 173 -5.67 16.02 -4.16
CA GLU A 173 -5.23 16.54 -5.46
C GLU A 173 -4.46 15.48 -6.27
N LEU A 174 -3.67 14.64 -5.60
CA LEU A 174 -2.98 13.53 -6.24
C LEU A 174 -3.96 12.51 -6.84
N ILE A 175 -5.00 12.12 -6.07
CA ILE A 175 -6.06 11.21 -6.52
C ILE A 175 -6.78 11.81 -7.75
N LYS A 176 -7.16 13.09 -7.70
CA LYS A 176 -7.80 13.79 -8.82
C LYS A 176 -6.90 13.83 -10.06
N LYS A 177 -5.60 14.10 -9.89
CA LYS A 177 -4.62 14.16 -10.97
C LYS A 177 -4.43 12.81 -11.67
N LEU A 178 -4.38 11.72 -10.91
CA LEU A 178 -4.28 10.37 -11.45
C LEU A 178 -5.56 9.91 -12.16
N GLY A 179 -6.72 10.44 -11.74
CA GLY A 179 -8.01 10.11 -12.34
C GLY A 179 -8.28 8.61 -12.34
N SER A 180 -8.64 8.06 -13.50
CA SER A 180 -8.98 6.65 -13.66
C SER A 180 -7.82 5.67 -13.42
N ARG A 181 -6.59 6.16 -13.26
CA ARG A 181 -5.44 5.32 -12.88
C ARG A 181 -5.34 5.10 -11.37
N ALA A 182 -5.99 5.93 -10.50
CA ALA A 182 -6.09 5.69 -9.07
C ALA A 182 -7.18 4.63 -8.82
N LYS A 183 -6.78 3.37 -8.67
CA LYS A 183 -7.71 2.22 -8.58
C LYS A 183 -7.85 1.65 -7.17
N LEU A 184 -6.86 1.84 -6.32
CA LEU A 184 -6.87 1.47 -4.91
C LEU A 184 -6.43 2.65 -4.07
N ILE A 185 -6.94 2.74 -2.85
CA ILE A 185 -6.57 3.78 -1.88
C ILE A 185 -6.11 3.10 -0.61
N HIS A 186 -4.86 3.31 -0.22
CA HIS A 186 -4.37 3.00 1.11
C HIS A 186 -4.68 4.13 2.07
N GLN A 187 -5.30 3.78 3.18
CA GLN A 187 -5.65 4.72 4.23
C GLN A 187 -5.01 4.33 5.54
N LYS A 188 -3.98 5.07 5.88
CA LYS A 188 -3.41 5.20 7.22
C LYS A 188 -3.96 6.47 7.86
N ASP A 189 -3.70 6.72 9.14
CA ASP A 189 -3.97 8.00 9.77
C ASP A 189 -2.72 8.53 10.48
N MET A 190 -2.58 9.85 10.48
CA MET A 190 -1.39 10.52 10.99
C MET A 190 -1.57 10.90 12.44
N GLY A 191 -0.65 10.45 13.30
CA GLY A 191 -0.61 10.81 14.70
C GLY A 191 -0.39 12.31 14.88
N LYS A 192 -0.98 12.86 15.94
CA LYS A 192 -0.91 14.30 16.27
C LYS A 192 0.51 14.80 16.56
N SER A 193 1.43 13.89 16.89
CA SER A 193 2.84 14.16 17.19
C SER A 193 3.76 14.06 15.98
N ALA A 194 3.23 13.73 14.78
CA ALA A 194 4.05 13.58 13.59
C ALA A 194 4.72 14.91 13.18
N ASP A 195 6.04 14.94 13.27
CA ASP A 195 6.87 16.10 12.93
C ASP A 195 8.27 15.62 12.46
N PRO A 196 8.77 16.08 11.31
CA PRO A 196 8.11 16.93 10.32
C PRO A 196 7.01 16.18 9.56
N ILE A 197 5.96 16.88 9.11
CA ILE A 197 4.92 16.27 8.27
C ILE A 197 5.51 15.89 6.89
N ASN A 198 6.21 16.82 6.23
CA ASN A 198 6.87 16.56 4.96
C ASN A 198 8.29 16.02 5.19
N LEU A 199 8.48 14.74 4.92
CA LEU A 199 9.77 14.04 5.08
C LEU A 199 10.76 14.35 3.96
N ILE A 200 10.30 14.88 2.83
CA ILE A 200 11.14 15.19 1.66
C ILE A 200 11.67 16.62 1.73
N GLU A 201 11.06 17.49 2.53
CA GLU A 201 11.49 18.87 2.64
C GLU A 201 12.92 18.98 3.15
N GLY A 202 13.75 19.71 2.38
CA GLY A 202 15.16 19.90 2.68
C GLY A 202 16.06 18.67 2.44
N VAL A 203 15.53 17.59 1.93
CA VAL A 203 16.34 16.41 1.55
C VAL A 203 17.09 16.73 0.24
N THR A 204 18.40 16.59 0.29
CA THR A 204 19.30 16.69 -0.86
C THR A 204 20.14 15.44 -0.99
N ASP A 205 20.68 15.19 -2.18
CA ASP A 205 21.60 14.08 -2.45
C ASP A 205 21.03 12.72 -2.00
N LEU A 206 19.73 12.50 -2.29
CA LEU A 206 19.08 11.23 -2.04
C LEU A 206 19.62 10.16 -2.99
N THR A 207 19.95 8.98 -2.43
CA THR A 207 20.39 7.81 -3.18
C THR A 207 19.70 6.55 -2.68
N ARG A 208 19.82 5.45 -3.44
CA ARG A 208 19.33 4.13 -3.01
C ARG A 208 19.99 3.62 -1.72
N GLU A 209 21.22 4.05 -1.41
CA GLU A 209 21.95 3.62 -0.22
C GLU A 209 21.56 4.41 1.02
N ASN A 210 21.14 5.69 0.85
CA ASN A 210 20.94 6.58 2.00
C ASN A 210 19.46 6.95 2.27
N TYR A 211 18.51 6.51 1.43
CA TYR A 211 17.09 6.89 1.58
C TYR A 211 16.48 6.44 2.91
N CYS A 212 16.87 5.27 3.41
CA CYS A 212 16.40 4.80 4.71
C CYS A 212 16.76 5.77 5.82
N GLU A 213 18.04 6.21 5.88
CA GLU A 213 18.51 7.16 6.88
C GLU A 213 17.88 8.54 6.68
N LYS A 214 17.93 9.07 5.44
CA LYS A 214 17.50 10.45 5.15
C LYS A 214 16.00 10.66 5.23
N ILE A 215 15.20 9.64 4.99
CA ILE A 215 13.74 9.73 4.97
C ILE A 215 13.13 8.97 6.15
N PHE A 216 13.24 7.64 6.17
CA PHE A 216 12.60 6.83 7.21
C PHE A 216 13.24 7.01 8.59
N GLY A 217 14.54 7.38 8.68
CA GLY A 217 15.16 7.78 9.93
C GLY A 217 14.55 9.04 10.57
N ARG A 218 13.70 9.78 9.86
CA ARG A 218 12.95 10.95 10.34
C ARG A 218 11.53 10.60 10.80
N THR A 219 11.13 9.34 10.74
CA THR A 219 9.82 8.87 11.21
C THR A 219 9.91 8.36 12.65
N ASN A 220 8.78 8.47 13.35
CA ASN A 220 8.62 7.90 14.69
C ASN A 220 7.52 6.83 14.66
N PRO A 221 7.58 5.80 15.51
CA PRO A 221 6.51 4.81 15.61
C PRO A 221 5.12 5.40 15.88
N THR A 222 5.07 6.57 16.53
CA THR A 222 3.83 7.29 16.86
C THR A 222 3.27 8.15 15.71
N ASP A 223 3.95 8.22 14.56
CA ASP A 223 3.48 8.98 13.40
C ASP A 223 2.24 8.35 12.74
N ILE A 224 2.02 7.05 12.95
CA ILE A 224 0.85 6.33 12.42
C ILE A 224 -0.03 5.90 13.60
N CYS A 225 -1.34 6.08 13.45
CA CYS A 225 -2.32 5.72 14.46
C CYS A 225 -3.55 5.03 13.84
N THR A 226 -4.44 4.55 14.71
CA THR A 226 -5.73 3.97 14.29
C THR A 226 -6.50 4.97 13.43
N VAL A 227 -6.98 4.55 12.27
CA VAL A 227 -7.74 5.39 11.33
C VAL A 227 -8.97 6.01 12.02
N GLY A 228 -9.11 7.32 11.92
CA GLY A 228 -10.12 8.11 12.59
C GLY A 228 -9.70 8.73 13.93
N THR A 229 -8.45 8.49 14.39
CA THR A 229 -7.94 9.06 15.64
C THR A 229 -6.85 10.12 15.42
N GLY A 230 -6.39 10.26 14.20
CA GLY A 230 -5.29 11.15 13.80
C GLY A 230 -5.75 12.54 13.34
N ILE A 231 -4.96 13.10 12.42
CA ILE A 231 -5.15 14.47 11.91
C ILE A 231 -5.46 14.54 10.41
N MET A 232 -5.52 13.40 9.71
CA MET A 232 -5.84 13.40 8.27
C MET A 232 -7.33 13.69 8.05
N ASP A 233 -7.63 14.45 7.00
CA ASP A 233 -9.02 14.72 6.59
C ASP A 233 -9.60 13.54 5.79
N ILE A 234 -9.83 12.43 6.51
CA ILE A 234 -10.34 11.19 5.93
C ILE A 234 -11.74 11.37 5.31
N PRO A 235 -12.68 12.14 5.90
CA PRO A 235 -13.96 12.42 5.26
C PRO A 235 -13.83 13.05 3.87
N GLU A 236 -12.90 14.01 3.67
CA GLU A 236 -12.69 14.62 2.36
C GLU A 236 -12.05 13.65 1.36
N ILE A 237 -11.15 12.76 1.83
CA ILE A 237 -10.57 11.69 1.00
C ILE A 237 -11.67 10.73 0.54
N VAL A 238 -12.48 10.20 1.46
CA VAL A 238 -13.59 9.28 1.17
C VAL A 238 -14.60 9.92 0.21
N LYS A 239 -14.97 11.18 0.45
CA LYS A 239 -15.84 11.94 -0.44
C LYS A 239 -15.26 12.03 -1.85
N THR A 240 -14.00 12.43 -1.97
CA THR A 240 -13.33 12.56 -3.28
C THR A 240 -13.28 11.24 -4.03
N VAL A 241 -12.89 10.14 -3.36
CA VAL A 241 -12.84 8.81 -3.96
C VAL A 241 -14.22 8.35 -4.42
N THR A 242 -15.24 8.61 -3.61
CA THR A 242 -16.64 8.26 -3.94
C THR A 242 -17.18 9.06 -5.13
N GLU A 243 -16.88 10.36 -5.19
CA GLU A 243 -17.32 11.23 -6.30
C GLU A 243 -16.64 10.88 -7.63
N LEU A 244 -15.36 10.52 -7.61
CA LEU A 244 -14.61 10.12 -8.80
C LEU A 244 -14.98 8.72 -9.30
N ASP A 245 -15.41 7.83 -8.40
CA ASP A 245 -15.89 6.46 -8.71
C ASP A 245 -14.90 5.59 -9.52
N TYR A 246 -13.60 5.80 -9.34
CA TYR A 246 -12.53 5.03 -10.01
C TYR A 246 -11.93 3.93 -9.16
N ALA A 247 -11.89 4.11 -7.84
CA ALA A 247 -11.34 3.16 -6.89
C ALA A 247 -12.46 2.47 -6.11
N PRO A 248 -12.65 1.15 -6.28
CA PRO A 248 -13.70 0.40 -5.58
C PRO A 248 -13.37 0.09 -4.12
N TYR A 249 -12.11 0.24 -3.72
CA TYR A 249 -11.62 -0.13 -2.40
C TYR A 249 -10.84 1.01 -1.73
N ILE A 250 -11.05 1.14 -0.41
CA ILE A 250 -10.18 1.86 0.51
C ILE A 250 -9.64 0.85 1.53
N ILE A 251 -8.32 0.79 1.66
CA ILE A 251 -7.62 -0.28 2.35
C ILE A 251 -6.96 0.29 3.60
N VAL A 252 -7.38 -0.20 4.76
CA VAL A 252 -6.76 0.14 6.04
C VAL A 252 -5.36 -0.45 6.10
N GLU A 253 -4.38 0.37 6.46
CA GLU A 253 -3.07 -0.13 6.83
C GLU A 253 -2.53 0.55 8.11
N LEU A 254 -1.90 -0.25 8.95
CA LEU A 254 -1.17 0.16 10.14
C LEU A 254 0.22 -0.47 10.07
N ASP A 255 1.29 0.35 10.05
CA ASP A 255 2.67 -0.17 10.03
C ASP A 255 3.04 -0.74 11.40
N SER A 256 2.54 -1.93 11.71
CA SER A 256 2.68 -2.56 13.04
C SER A 256 4.04 -3.20 13.27
N CYS A 257 4.73 -3.63 12.21
CA CYS A 257 5.99 -4.37 12.32
C CYS A 257 7.17 -3.53 12.86
N ALA A 258 7.08 -2.19 12.77
CA ALA A 258 8.05 -1.29 13.35
C ALA A 258 7.92 -1.14 14.87
N ARG A 259 6.92 -1.78 15.50
CA ARG A 259 6.50 -1.56 16.88
C ARG A 259 6.57 -2.87 17.64
N GLN A 260 7.48 -2.93 18.61
CA GLN A 260 7.74 -4.15 19.39
C GLN A 260 7.01 -4.20 20.74
N THR A 261 6.46 -3.08 21.21
CA THR A 261 5.79 -2.97 22.50
C THR A 261 4.46 -2.20 22.40
N GLU A 262 3.51 -2.46 23.31
CA GLU A 262 2.25 -1.70 23.40
C GLU A 262 2.48 -0.20 23.65
N GLU A 263 3.59 0.18 24.29
CA GLU A 263 3.96 1.57 24.56
C GLU A 263 4.40 2.31 23.29
N GLU A 264 4.89 1.58 22.27
CA GLU A 264 5.29 2.14 20.97
C GLU A 264 4.09 2.38 20.04
N TYR A 265 2.92 1.81 20.33
CA TYR A 265 1.70 2.13 19.59
C TYR A 265 1.14 3.48 20.08
N ASN A 266 0.91 4.38 19.14
CA ASN A 266 0.15 5.62 19.43
C ASN A 266 -1.35 5.34 19.62
N THR A 267 -1.68 4.14 20.00
CA THR A 267 -3.02 3.63 20.28
C THR A 267 -2.91 2.57 21.37
N PRO A 268 -3.80 2.57 22.37
CA PRO A 268 -3.85 1.52 23.38
C PRO A 268 -4.40 0.19 22.84
N LEU A 269 -4.70 0.11 21.54
CA LEU A 269 -5.30 -1.05 20.91
C LEU A 269 -4.22 -1.97 20.33
N SER A 270 -4.43 -3.28 20.46
CA SER A 270 -3.65 -4.25 19.68
C SER A 270 -3.87 -4.05 18.17
N PRO A 271 -2.96 -4.56 17.29
CA PRO A 271 -3.11 -4.44 15.84
C PRO A 271 -4.49 -4.91 15.33
N LEU A 272 -4.96 -6.07 15.78
CA LEU A 272 -6.29 -6.60 15.41
C LEU A 272 -7.44 -5.70 15.90
N ALA A 273 -7.34 -5.14 17.10
CA ALA A 273 -8.34 -4.21 17.59
C ALA A 273 -8.30 -2.87 16.85
N SER A 274 -7.09 -2.41 16.50
CA SER A 274 -6.88 -1.17 15.75
C SER A 274 -7.46 -1.25 14.33
N ILE A 275 -7.18 -2.32 13.58
CA ILE A 275 -7.76 -2.48 12.24
C ILE A 275 -9.29 -2.63 12.30
N LYS A 276 -9.83 -3.30 13.33
CA LYS A 276 -11.28 -3.36 13.51
C LYS A 276 -11.90 -1.99 13.72
N ALA A 277 -11.34 -1.18 14.63
CA ALA A 277 -11.81 0.19 14.89
C ALA A 277 -11.69 1.07 13.63
N SER A 278 -10.58 0.95 12.89
CA SER A 278 -10.35 1.64 11.62
C SER A 278 -11.42 1.31 10.58
N ARG A 279 -11.78 0.02 10.44
CA ARG A 279 -12.87 -0.40 9.55
C ARG A 279 -14.20 0.24 9.95
N GLU A 280 -14.56 0.13 11.24
CA GLU A 280 -15.83 0.66 11.76
C GLU A 280 -15.93 2.18 11.53
N TYR A 281 -14.83 2.89 11.72
CA TYR A 281 -14.77 4.32 11.43
C TYR A 281 -14.98 4.61 9.92
N LEU A 282 -14.23 3.96 9.02
CA LEU A 282 -14.38 4.18 7.59
C LEU A 282 -15.79 3.83 7.09
N GLU A 283 -16.37 2.72 7.54
CA GLU A 283 -17.74 2.35 7.20
C GLU A 283 -18.75 3.41 7.67
N SER A 284 -18.51 4.06 8.82
CA SER A 284 -19.37 5.15 9.31
C SER A 284 -19.25 6.44 8.48
N VAL A 285 -18.07 6.68 7.86
CA VAL A 285 -17.85 7.85 6.99
C VAL A 285 -18.42 7.60 5.59
N ILE A 286 -18.35 6.35 5.11
CA ILE A 286 -18.87 5.95 3.80
C ILE A 286 -20.41 5.91 3.77
N GLY A 287 -21.05 5.54 4.85
CA GLY A 287 -22.53 5.49 5.02
C GLY A 287 -23.16 4.15 4.64
#